data_6a2dd2f0423b70002f3be7a5dd9acb56
#
_entry.id   6a2dd2f0423b70002f3be7a5dd9acb56
#
_cell.length_a   1.000
_cell.length_b   1.000
_cell.length_c   1.000
_cell.angle_alpha   90.00
_cell.angle_beta   90.00
_cell.angle_gamma   90.00
#
_symmetry.space_group_name_H-M   'P 1'
#
loop_
_entity.id
_entity.type
_entity.pdbx_description
1 polymer ?
#
loop_
_entity_poly.entity_id
_entity_poly.type
_entity_poly.pdbx_seq_one_letter_code
_entity_poly.pdbx_strand_id
1 'polypeptide(L)'
;MSLRQTHLNGELKPFHYRDNVKIVGKKDNLKECTNCKQKLLPEFFSKKGTQNAINAYYLQSVCKICSNMLIKEHSQIKKIAGPKPFFCECCFKTTDKLERDHIHGTLIFRGWTCKGCNTGLGLFNDNLRGLLIGALYLEKDPKKIIEELNNITEREPDDQTQ
;
A
#
# COMPACT_ATOMS: atom_id res chain seq x y z
N MET A 1 -4.27 14.87 -9.50
CA MET A 1 -5.30 15.13 -8.48
C MET A 1 -5.32 13.95 -7.52
N SER A 2 -4.87 14.14 -6.30
CA SER A 2 -4.80 13.09 -5.27
C SER A 2 -6.07 13.15 -4.44
N LEU A 3 -6.99 12.21 -4.67
CA LEU A 3 -8.18 12.03 -3.85
C LEU A 3 -7.78 11.21 -2.62
N ARG A 4 -7.54 11.88 -1.51
CA ARG A 4 -7.48 11.26 -0.19
C ARG A 4 -8.67 11.78 0.62
N GLN A 5 -9.78 11.12 0.51
CA GLN A 5 -10.91 11.33 1.42
C GLN A 5 -11.21 10.03 2.14
N THR A 6 -11.02 10.05 3.44
CA THR A 6 -11.56 9.04 4.34
C THR A 6 -12.73 9.64 5.10
N HIS A 7 -13.93 9.13 4.83
CA HIS A 7 -15.11 9.44 5.63
C HIS A 7 -15.22 8.43 6.78
N LEU A 8 -14.88 8.88 7.96
CA LEU A 8 -15.44 8.37 9.21
C LEU A 8 -15.68 9.60 10.10
N ASN A 9 -16.93 10.04 10.19
CA ASN A 9 -17.50 11.00 11.14
C ASN A 9 -16.53 12.07 11.68
N GLY A 10 -16.07 12.93 10.83
CA GLY A 10 -15.16 14.00 11.15
C GLY A 10 -14.29 14.30 9.95
N GLU A 11 -14.45 15.48 9.42
CA GLU A 11 -13.57 16.00 8.38
C GLU A 11 -12.12 15.88 8.86
N LEU A 12 -11.38 14.93 8.33
CA LEU A 12 -9.92 14.97 8.41
C LEU A 12 -9.48 16.13 7.51
N LYS A 13 -9.31 17.29 8.13
CA LYS A 13 -8.63 18.41 7.47
C LYS A 13 -7.33 17.87 6.89
N PRO A 14 -6.99 18.21 5.64
CA PRO A 14 -5.68 17.86 5.11
C PRO A 14 -4.65 18.42 6.08
N PHE A 15 -3.81 17.53 6.63
CA PHE A 15 -2.76 17.91 7.55
C PHE A 15 -1.77 18.77 6.78
N HIS A 16 -1.92 20.08 6.88
CA HIS A 16 -0.96 21.04 6.37
C HIS A 16 0.26 21.06 7.28
N TYR A 17 1.26 20.24 6.94
CA TYR A 17 2.57 20.18 7.60
C TYR A 17 3.25 21.56 7.70
N ARG A 18 2.79 22.56 6.94
CA ARG A 18 3.42 23.88 6.84
C ARG A 18 3.38 24.70 8.10
N ASP A 19 2.45 24.43 9.01
CA ASP A 19 2.16 25.37 10.10
C ASP A 19 3.05 25.25 11.33
N ASN A 20 3.86 24.19 11.46
CA ASN A 20 4.61 23.93 12.69
C ASN A 20 6.10 23.59 12.51
N VAL A 21 6.69 23.71 11.32
CA VAL A 21 8.12 23.45 11.13
C VAL A 21 8.84 24.68 10.60
N LYS A 22 9.54 25.38 11.50
CA LYS A 22 10.57 26.35 11.08
C LYS A 22 11.71 25.56 10.45
N ILE A 23 11.80 25.59 9.12
CA ILE A 23 12.93 25.05 8.37
C ILE A 23 14.10 26.01 8.54
N VAL A 24 14.94 25.73 9.52
CA VAL A 24 16.22 26.44 9.70
C VAL A 24 17.32 25.49 9.26
N GLY A 25 17.85 25.65 8.07
CA GLY A 25 18.96 24.83 7.57
C GLY A 25 19.38 25.21 6.15
N LYS A 26 20.64 24.98 5.83
CA LYS A 26 21.22 25.23 4.50
C LYS A 26 20.41 24.48 3.44
N LYS A 27 20.03 25.15 2.36
CA LYS A 27 19.20 24.64 1.24
C LYS A 27 19.76 23.38 0.54
N ASP A 28 21.00 23.02 0.79
CA ASP A 28 21.77 22.13 -0.09
C ASP A 28 21.74 20.66 0.34
N ASN A 29 21.03 20.29 1.42
CA ASN A 29 21.03 18.92 1.96
C ASN A 29 19.62 18.39 2.26
N LEU A 30 18.63 18.75 1.43
CA LEU A 30 17.24 18.33 1.61
C LEU A 30 17.00 16.98 0.94
N LYS A 31 16.33 16.08 1.66
CA LYS A 31 15.85 14.78 1.13
C LYS A 31 14.36 14.84 0.86
N GLU A 32 13.94 14.34 -0.30
CA GLU A 32 12.52 14.23 -0.62
C GLU A 32 11.90 12.99 0.05
N CYS A 33 10.77 13.19 0.72
CA CYS A 33 9.95 12.11 1.25
C CYS A 33 9.14 11.46 0.13
N THR A 34 9.27 10.15 -0.05
CA THR A 34 8.56 9.41 -1.12
C THR A 34 7.04 9.40 -0.93
N ASN A 35 6.54 9.63 0.29
CA ASN A 35 5.10 9.64 0.57
C ASN A 35 4.49 11.04 0.41
N CYS A 36 4.95 12.06 1.14
CA CYS A 36 4.39 13.41 1.08
C CYS A 36 5.03 14.32 0.02
N LYS A 37 6.10 13.86 -0.65
CA LYS A 37 6.85 14.59 -1.68
C LYS A 37 7.51 15.89 -1.19
N GLN A 38 7.60 16.08 0.12
CA GLN A 38 8.24 17.25 0.70
C GLN A 38 9.76 17.06 0.80
N LYS A 39 10.50 18.11 0.49
CA LYS A 39 11.95 18.18 0.69
C LYS A 39 12.21 18.64 2.13
N LEU A 40 12.78 17.77 2.93
CA LEU A 40 12.98 17.93 4.36
C LEU A 40 14.46 17.71 4.73
N LEU A 41 14.90 18.29 5.85
CA LEU A 41 16.22 18.03 6.39
C LEU A 41 16.38 16.55 6.78
N PRO A 42 17.61 16.00 6.72
CA PRO A 42 17.90 14.60 7.07
C PRO A 42 17.38 14.16 8.44
N GLU A 43 17.33 15.05 9.42
CA GLU A 43 16.83 14.79 10.77
C GLU A 43 15.35 14.38 10.84
N PHE A 44 14.57 14.71 9.82
CA PHE A 44 13.15 14.28 9.68
C PHE A 44 13.01 12.86 9.17
N PHE A 45 14.09 12.16 8.90
CA PHE A 45 14.09 10.76 8.46
C PHE A 45 14.74 9.87 9.52
N SER A 46 14.25 8.65 9.63
CA SER A 46 14.89 7.62 10.46
C SER A 46 16.09 7.02 9.73
N LYS A 47 17.09 6.60 10.47
CA LYS A 47 18.23 5.86 9.92
C LYS A 47 17.79 4.47 9.49
N LYS A 48 18.34 3.98 8.38
CA LYS A 48 18.06 2.65 7.84
C LYS A 48 19.33 1.79 7.95
N GLY A 49 19.17 0.63 8.59
CA GLY A 49 20.27 -0.32 8.72
C GLY A 49 21.28 0.01 9.81
N THR A 50 22.32 -0.80 9.90
CA THR A 50 23.45 -0.61 10.77
C THR A 50 24.45 0.39 10.16
N GLN A 51 25.24 1.01 11.01
CA GLN A 51 26.34 1.86 10.58
C GLN A 51 27.33 1.05 9.74
N ASN A 52 27.67 1.54 8.56
CA ASN A 52 28.67 0.91 7.71
C ASN A 52 30.10 1.28 8.17
N ALA A 53 31.12 0.69 7.53
CA ALA A 53 32.54 0.91 7.83
C ALA A 53 32.98 2.40 7.74
N ILE A 54 32.20 3.24 7.07
CA ILE A 54 32.46 4.69 6.92
C ILE A 54 31.62 5.53 7.88
N ASN A 55 30.98 4.92 8.88
CA ASN A 55 30.07 5.60 9.82
C ASN A 55 28.89 6.32 9.15
N ALA A 56 28.54 5.94 7.94
CA ALA A 56 27.40 6.50 7.21
C ALA A 56 26.14 5.67 7.43
N TYR A 57 25.02 6.34 7.64
CA TYR A 57 23.71 5.74 7.72
C TYR A 57 22.90 6.13 6.49
N TYR A 58 22.21 5.15 5.91
CA TYR A 58 21.16 5.46 4.97
C TYR A 58 19.91 5.96 5.70
N LEU A 59 19.27 6.95 5.14
CA LEU A 59 18.00 7.45 5.67
C LEU A 59 16.84 6.71 5.01
N GLN A 60 15.78 6.46 5.77
CA GLN A 60 14.53 5.94 5.23
C GLN A 60 14.02 6.84 4.11
N SER A 61 13.27 6.27 3.16
CA SER A 61 12.67 7.03 2.05
C SER A 61 11.48 7.86 2.49
N VAL A 62 10.82 7.47 3.58
CA VAL A 62 9.64 8.11 4.14
C VAL A 62 10.05 8.90 5.39
N CYS A 63 9.57 10.14 5.54
CA CYS A 63 9.84 10.94 6.72
C CYS A 63 9.15 10.37 7.97
N LYS A 64 9.63 10.72 9.15
CA LYS A 64 9.13 10.23 10.44
C LYS A 64 7.63 10.45 10.64
N ILE A 65 7.10 11.59 10.19
CA ILE A 65 5.68 11.90 10.30
C ILE A 65 4.85 10.94 9.44
N CYS A 66 5.20 10.81 8.17
CA CYS A 66 4.53 9.88 7.27
C CYS A 66 4.66 8.43 7.75
N SER A 67 5.83 8.04 8.27
CA SER A 67 6.04 6.71 8.85
C SER A 67 5.09 6.46 10.04
N ASN A 68 4.95 7.42 10.94
CA ASN A 68 4.03 7.30 12.08
C ASN A 68 2.57 7.22 11.64
N MET A 69 2.19 7.95 10.58
CA MET A 69 0.83 7.85 10.01
C MET A 69 0.57 6.45 9.44
N LEU A 70 1.52 5.89 8.69
CA LEU A 70 1.41 4.53 8.15
C LEU A 70 1.33 3.47 9.27
N ILE A 71 2.11 3.62 10.34
CA ILE A 71 2.05 2.71 11.49
C ILE A 71 0.66 2.76 12.15
N LYS A 72 0.09 3.96 12.33
CA LYS A 72 -1.26 4.13 12.88
C LYS A 72 -2.32 3.51 11.96
N GLU A 73 -2.24 3.76 10.66
CA GLU A 73 -3.12 3.16 9.66
C GLU A 73 -3.09 1.63 9.73
N HIS A 74 -1.90 1.02 9.68
CA HIS A 74 -1.74 -0.43 9.81
C HIS A 74 -2.28 -0.98 11.13
N SER A 75 -2.12 -0.24 12.23
CA SER A 75 -2.68 -0.64 13.54
C SER A 75 -4.20 -0.62 13.55
N GLN A 76 -4.83 0.34 12.88
CA GLN A 76 -6.28 0.43 12.76
C GLN A 76 -6.82 -0.66 11.82
N ILE A 77 -6.20 -0.86 10.67
CA ILE A 77 -6.55 -1.95 9.75
C ILE A 77 -6.46 -3.31 10.44
N LYS A 78 -5.45 -3.52 11.30
CA LYS A 78 -5.34 -4.75 12.10
C LYS A 78 -6.57 -5.00 13.00
N LYS A 79 -7.21 -3.94 13.50
CA LYS A 79 -8.37 -4.06 14.38
C LYS A 79 -9.67 -4.38 13.62
N ILE A 80 -9.79 -3.88 12.39
CA ILE A 80 -11.00 -4.07 11.56
C ILE A 80 -10.90 -5.27 10.62
N ALA A 81 -9.69 -5.76 10.37
CA ALA A 81 -9.50 -6.99 9.59
C ALA A 81 -10.15 -8.17 10.33
N GLY A 82 -11.05 -8.87 9.65
CA GLY A 82 -11.67 -10.09 10.13
C GLY A 82 -10.67 -11.23 10.40
N PRO A 83 -11.15 -12.39 10.79
CA PRO A 83 -10.31 -13.57 11.02
C PRO A 83 -9.50 -13.89 9.77
N LYS A 84 -8.27 -14.32 9.97
CA LYS A 84 -7.36 -14.68 8.88
C LYS A 84 -7.78 -16.02 8.28
N PRO A 85 -8.12 -16.10 6.98
CA PRO A 85 -8.43 -17.36 6.32
C PRO A 85 -7.17 -18.19 6.08
N PHE A 86 -7.32 -19.39 5.56
CA PHE A 86 -6.23 -20.27 5.18
C PHE A 86 -5.86 -20.21 3.68
N PHE A 87 -6.53 -19.32 2.93
CA PHE A 87 -6.29 -19.09 1.51
C PHE A 87 -6.21 -17.59 1.18
N CYS A 88 -5.56 -17.27 0.07
CA CYS A 88 -5.50 -15.92 -0.45
C CYS A 88 -6.83 -15.55 -1.13
N GLU A 89 -7.50 -14.48 -0.68
CA GLU A 89 -8.78 -14.04 -1.25
C GLU A 89 -8.65 -13.45 -2.67
N CYS A 90 -7.44 -13.26 -3.17
CA CYS A 90 -7.19 -12.77 -4.53
C CYS A 90 -6.94 -13.90 -5.54
N CYS A 91 -6.11 -14.91 -5.22
CA CYS A 91 -5.76 -15.99 -6.14
C CYS A 91 -6.19 -17.38 -5.65
N PHE A 92 -6.90 -17.45 -4.53
CA PHE A 92 -7.43 -18.66 -3.90
C PHE A 92 -6.38 -19.72 -3.48
N LYS A 93 -5.10 -19.42 -3.62
CA LYS A 93 -4.02 -20.32 -3.21
C LYS A 93 -4.01 -20.48 -1.70
N THR A 94 -4.02 -21.73 -1.24
CA THR A 94 -3.88 -22.09 0.17
C THR A 94 -2.50 -21.69 0.70
N THR A 95 -2.48 -20.91 1.79
CA THR A 95 -1.26 -20.45 2.45
C THR A 95 -1.57 -19.86 3.82
N ASP A 96 -0.65 -20.02 4.76
CA ASP A 96 -0.68 -19.37 6.07
C ASP A 96 -0.01 -17.99 6.07
N LYS A 97 0.71 -17.66 4.99
CA LYS A 97 1.47 -16.40 4.82
C LYS A 97 0.64 -15.36 4.11
N LEU A 98 -0.37 -14.82 4.81
CA LEU A 98 -1.25 -13.80 4.28
C LEU A 98 -0.95 -12.43 4.90
N GLU A 99 -1.09 -11.40 4.08
CA GLU A 99 -0.96 -9.98 4.42
C GLU A 99 -2.34 -9.32 4.38
N ARG A 100 -2.55 -8.32 5.22
CA ARG A 100 -3.77 -7.50 5.22
C ARG A 100 -3.70 -6.51 4.08
N ASP A 101 -4.51 -6.70 3.07
CA ASP A 101 -4.65 -5.76 1.98
C ASP A 101 -5.67 -4.67 2.29
N HIS A 102 -5.37 -3.44 1.92
CA HIS A 102 -6.23 -2.28 2.19
C HIS A 102 -5.95 -1.16 1.18
N ILE A 103 -6.91 -0.26 1.02
CA ILE A 103 -6.73 0.92 0.18
C ILE A 103 -5.84 1.92 0.91
N HIS A 104 -4.64 2.15 0.38
CA HIS A 104 -3.64 3.04 0.98
C HIS A 104 -4.17 4.45 1.24
N GLY A 105 -3.87 4.98 2.43
CA GLY A 105 -4.35 6.28 2.90
C GLY A 105 -5.81 6.28 3.32
N THR A 106 -6.40 5.09 3.51
CA THR A 106 -7.75 4.89 4.03
C THR A 106 -7.76 3.82 5.11
N LEU A 107 -8.92 3.61 5.75
CA LEU A 107 -9.15 2.51 6.68
C LEU A 107 -10.00 1.40 6.05
N ILE A 108 -10.01 1.29 4.72
CA ILE A 108 -10.80 0.28 4.02
C ILE A 108 -9.94 -0.97 3.85
N PHE A 109 -10.24 -1.99 4.65
CA PHE A 109 -9.69 -3.33 4.50
C PHE A 109 -10.35 -4.01 3.29
N ARG A 110 -9.56 -4.56 2.37
CA ARG A 110 -10.04 -5.27 1.18
C ARG A 110 -10.09 -6.78 1.37
N GLY A 111 -9.16 -7.33 2.14
CA GLY A 111 -9.09 -8.76 2.35
C GLY A 111 -7.68 -9.23 2.74
N TRP A 112 -7.54 -10.56 2.79
CA TRP A 112 -6.28 -11.23 3.09
C TRP A 112 -5.65 -11.77 1.80
N THR A 113 -4.47 -11.29 1.45
CA THR A 113 -3.79 -11.67 0.21
C THR A 113 -2.42 -12.28 0.49
N CYS A 114 -1.97 -13.17 -0.36
CA CYS A 114 -0.58 -13.61 -0.32
C CYS A 114 0.35 -12.48 -0.78
N LYS A 115 1.61 -12.53 -0.37
CA LYS A 115 2.60 -11.51 -0.72
C LYS A 115 2.69 -11.24 -2.23
N GLY A 116 2.59 -12.30 -3.05
CA GLY A 116 2.63 -12.18 -4.52
C GLY A 116 1.47 -11.34 -5.06
N CYS A 117 0.25 -11.62 -4.61
CA CYS A 117 -0.93 -10.85 -5.01
C CYS A 117 -0.86 -9.41 -4.50
N ASN A 118 -0.54 -9.20 -3.22
CA ASN A 118 -0.42 -7.87 -2.64
C ASN A 118 0.60 -7.00 -3.40
N THR A 119 1.77 -7.56 -3.71
CA THR A 119 2.80 -6.88 -4.50
C THR A 119 2.35 -6.65 -5.94
N GLY A 120 1.71 -7.64 -6.57
CA GLY A 120 1.21 -7.56 -7.94
C GLY A 120 0.17 -6.45 -8.11
N LEU A 121 -0.81 -6.37 -7.21
CA LEU A 121 -1.80 -5.29 -7.20
C LEU A 121 -1.13 -3.92 -7.12
N GLY A 122 -0.13 -3.76 -6.24
CA GLY A 122 0.63 -2.51 -6.11
C GLY A 122 1.40 -2.14 -7.37
N LEU A 123 1.98 -3.10 -8.10
CA LEU A 123 2.69 -2.87 -9.37
C LEU A 123 1.76 -2.35 -10.48
N PHE A 124 0.47 -2.72 -10.44
CA PHE A 124 -0.57 -2.20 -11.31
C PHE A 124 -1.28 -0.96 -10.75
N ASN A 125 -0.57 -0.17 -9.91
CA ASN A 125 -1.05 1.05 -9.27
C ASN A 125 -2.29 0.85 -8.37
N ASP A 126 -2.51 -0.37 -7.90
CA ASP A 126 -3.56 -0.71 -6.94
C ASP A 126 -4.97 -0.27 -7.39
N ASN A 127 -5.23 -0.37 -8.68
CA ASN A 127 -6.50 0.01 -9.27
C ASN A 127 -6.91 -0.91 -10.44
N LEU A 128 -8.23 -0.99 -10.66
CA LEU A 128 -8.83 -1.83 -11.70
C LEU A 128 -8.30 -1.52 -13.09
N ARG A 129 -8.11 -0.23 -13.43
CA ARG A 129 -7.64 0.16 -14.76
C ARG A 129 -6.25 -0.41 -15.06
N GLY A 130 -5.33 -0.36 -14.08
CA GLY A 130 -3.99 -0.93 -14.23
C GLY A 130 -4.04 -2.43 -14.51
N LEU A 131 -4.87 -3.17 -13.77
CA LEU A 131 -5.07 -4.60 -13.97
C LEU A 131 -5.67 -4.92 -15.34
N LEU A 132 -6.69 -4.17 -15.79
CA LEU A 132 -7.29 -4.35 -17.12
C LEU A 132 -6.30 -4.07 -18.24
N ILE A 133 -5.46 -3.05 -18.12
CA ILE A 133 -4.38 -2.79 -19.09
C ILE A 133 -3.39 -3.97 -19.12
N GLY A 134 -3.04 -4.51 -17.95
CA GLY A 134 -2.20 -5.71 -17.87
C GLY A 134 -2.85 -6.93 -18.53
N ALA A 135 -4.12 -7.16 -18.31
CA ALA A 135 -4.88 -8.23 -18.95
C ALA A 135 -4.90 -8.07 -20.49
N LEU A 136 -5.16 -6.86 -21.00
CA LEU A 136 -5.14 -6.54 -22.43
C LEU A 136 -3.72 -6.66 -23.04
N TYR A 137 -2.68 -6.48 -22.24
CA TYR A 137 -1.32 -6.72 -22.70
C TYR A 137 -1.04 -8.21 -22.91
N LEU A 138 -1.52 -9.06 -22.01
CA LEU A 138 -1.35 -10.52 -22.08
C LEU A 138 -2.26 -11.14 -23.16
N GLU A 139 -3.51 -10.77 -23.20
CA GLU A 139 -4.48 -11.23 -24.19
C GLU A 139 -4.98 -10.03 -25.01
N LYS A 140 -4.72 -10.05 -26.31
CA LYS A 140 -5.06 -8.94 -27.23
C LYS A 140 -6.52 -8.90 -27.61
N ASP A 141 -7.24 -10.00 -27.44
CA ASP A 141 -8.66 -10.10 -27.74
C ASP A 141 -9.50 -9.84 -26.48
N PRO A 142 -10.23 -8.70 -26.41
CA PRO A 142 -11.09 -8.40 -25.27
C PRO A 142 -12.18 -9.42 -25.00
N LYS A 143 -12.64 -10.15 -26.04
CA LYS A 143 -13.68 -11.19 -25.88
C LYS A 143 -13.20 -12.35 -25.05
N LYS A 144 -11.95 -12.77 -25.25
CA LYS A 144 -11.34 -13.84 -24.46
C LYS A 144 -11.14 -13.43 -22.99
N ILE A 145 -10.85 -12.15 -22.74
CA ILE A 145 -10.76 -11.64 -21.36
C ILE A 145 -12.13 -11.72 -20.67
N ILE A 146 -13.20 -11.35 -21.38
CA ILE A 146 -14.57 -11.44 -20.85
C ILE A 146 -14.96 -12.90 -20.60
N GLU A 147 -14.63 -13.80 -21.53
CA GLU A 147 -14.85 -15.23 -21.38
C GLU A 147 -14.15 -15.80 -20.14
N GLU A 148 -12.86 -15.45 -19.95
CA GLU A 148 -12.10 -15.89 -18.77
C GLU A 148 -12.67 -15.31 -17.47
N LEU A 149 -13.13 -14.05 -17.47
CA LEU A 149 -13.80 -13.45 -16.31
C LEU A 149 -15.08 -14.21 -15.95
N ASN A 150 -15.89 -14.60 -16.94
CA ASN A 150 -17.09 -15.40 -16.71
C ASN A 150 -16.73 -16.78 -16.11
N ASN A 151 -15.72 -17.43 -16.67
CA ASN A 151 -15.22 -18.72 -16.15
C ASN A 151 -14.74 -18.64 -14.69
N ILE A 152 -14.12 -17.51 -14.30
CA ILE A 152 -13.68 -17.30 -12.92
C ILE A 152 -14.86 -17.08 -11.98
N THR A 153 -15.87 -16.32 -12.41
CA THR A 153 -17.03 -15.99 -11.57
C THR A 153 -17.98 -17.17 -11.41
N GLU A 154 -18.01 -18.11 -12.36
CA GLU A 154 -18.83 -19.33 -12.30
C GLU A 154 -18.18 -20.45 -11.48
N ARG A 155 -16.87 -20.37 -11.20
CA ARG A 155 -16.21 -21.29 -10.28
C ARG A 155 -16.59 -20.93 -8.87
N GLU A 156 -17.53 -21.67 -8.28
CA GLU A 156 -17.68 -21.67 -6.83
C GLU A 156 -16.34 -22.04 -6.17
N PRO A 157 -16.00 -21.49 -5.01
CA PRO A 157 -14.79 -21.91 -4.30
C PRO A 157 -14.93 -23.43 -4.07
N ASP A 158 -14.07 -24.22 -4.73
CA ASP A 158 -14.00 -25.64 -4.55
C ASP A 158 -14.02 -25.95 -3.07
N ASP A 159 -15.00 -26.72 -2.64
CA ASP A 159 -15.12 -27.33 -1.33
C ASP A 159 -13.96 -28.32 -1.15
N GLN A 160 -12.76 -27.78 -0.92
CA GLN A 160 -11.59 -28.59 -0.56
C GLN A 160 -11.57 -28.84 0.94
N THR A 161 -12.64 -29.43 1.44
CA THR A 161 -12.65 -30.19 2.68
C THR A 161 -12.41 -31.67 2.36
N GLN A 162 -11.17 -32.07 2.30
CA GLN A 162 -10.71 -33.44 2.64
C GLN A 162 -9.34 -33.35 3.29
#